data_38b8c2b0d2a547b58cbdd1d4e6824e34
#
_entry.id   38b8c2b0d2a547b58cbdd1d4e6824e34
#
_cell.length_a   1.000
_cell.length_b   1.000
_cell.length_c   1.000
_cell.angle_alpha   90.00
_cell.angle_beta   90.00
_cell.angle_gamma   90.00
#
_symmetry.space_group_name_H-M   'P 1'
#
loop_
_entity.id
_entity.type
_entity.pdbx_description
1 polymer ?
#
loop_
_entity_poly.entity_id
_entity_poly.type
_entity_poly.pdbx_seq_one_letter_code
_entity_poly.pdbx_strand_id
1 'polypeptide(L)'
;AKMSEEVKNSLLYHLGTHIRKHLKGQEMVCHLKKDEFLLLLDNHVEAAPEKIGHIMIMFEAMIGDKYPDVPIKLYSGIYYLESRGYRPEEIFRIGKTLKNKAKRYCTLENSIYENRKSAGNIIEKEAGILNRGNLTRLKGFMNRAAKGERLTVGFIGGSITQGFSATDPEKCYAARTFGWLKKVFPNTEFDYVNAGIGATDSQFGAARVQEDLLPRLPDLVFVEFSVNDHSTPHFCETYEGLVRQIYGSASAPAMVLIHNVYYDTGKSAAYYHAQIGRHYDLHYNSMQNSIYPAVAAGRLPA
;
A
#
# COMPACT_ATOMS: atom_id res chain seq x y z
N ALA A 1 26.68 15.45 11.64
CA ALA A 1 26.81 16.37 12.77
C ALA A 1 25.62 16.15 13.71
N LYS A 2 25.85 16.20 15.06
CA LYS A 2 24.74 16.17 16.01
C LYS A 2 23.99 17.51 15.92
N MET A 3 22.68 17.45 15.68
CA MET A 3 21.78 18.61 15.73
C MET A 3 21.86 19.29 17.10
N SER A 4 21.96 20.61 17.12
CA SER A 4 21.96 21.36 18.40
C SER A 4 20.60 21.25 19.09
N GLU A 5 20.58 21.35 20.42
CA GLU A 5 19.34 21.29 21.19
C GLU A 5 18.38 22.44 20.86
N GLU A 6 18.93 23.58 20.50
CA GLU A 6 18.17 24.76 20.05
C GLU A 6 17.41 24.51 18.75
N VAL A 7 18.09 23.94 17.75
CA VAL A 7 17.47 23.56 16.45
C VAL A 7 16.40 22.50 16.68
N LYS A 8 16.65 21.52 17.53
CA LYS A 8 15.69 20.48 17.87
C LYS A 8 14.43 21.05 18.53
N ASN A 9 14.57 21.94 19.50
CA ASN A 9 13.44 22.58 20.16
C ASN A 9 12.64 23.47 19.19
N SER A 10 13.31 24.18 18.30
CA SER A 10 12.68 24.94 17.22
C SER A 10 11.84 24.04 16.30
N LEU A 11 12.40 22.89 15.90
CA LEU A 11 11.70 21.92 15.06
C LEU A 11 10.45 21.33 15.74
N LEU A 12 10.56 20.98 17.03
CA LEU A 12 9.41 20.46 17.79
C LEU A 12 8.32 21.50 17.95
N TYR A 13 8.69 22.76 18.19
CA TYR A 13 7.73 23.86 18.21
C TYR A 13 7.00 24.05 16.87
N HIS A 14 7.76 24.02 15.77
CA HIS A 14 7.19 24.14 14.43
C HIS A 14 6.28 22.93 14.10
N LEU A 15 6.67 21.70 14.48
CA LEU A 15 5.84 20.52 14.29
C LEU A 15 4.53 20.61 15.07
N GLY A 16 4.58 20.95 16.35
CA GLY A 16 3.39 21.11 17.17
C GLY A 16 2.44 22.20 16.63
N THR A 17 3.00 23.31 16.16
CA THR A 17 2.22 24.41 15.54
C THR A 17 1.61 23.97 14.21
N HIS A 18 2.37 23.25 13.39
CA HIS A 18 1.90 22.72 12.11
C HIS A 18 0.76 21.72 12.31
N ILE A 19 0.94 20.73 13.19
CA ILE A 19 -0.13 19.78 13.54
C ILE A 19 -1.40 20.53 13.96
N ARG A 20 -1.29 21.50 14.89
CA ARG A 20 -2.44 22.24 15.40
C ARG A 20 -3.24 22.95 14.33
N LYS A 21 -2.60 23.47 13.28
CA LYS A 21 -3.29 24.13 12.15
C LYS A 21 -4.20 23.19 11.36
N HIS A 22 -3.94 21.89 11.41
CA HIS A 22 -4.71 20.88 10.68
C HIS A 22 -5.79 20.19 11.52
N LEU A 23 -5.85 20.49 12.84
CA LEU A 23 -6.87 19.95 13.72
C LEU A 23 -8.17 20.74 13.62
N LYS A 24 -9.30 20.06 13.76
CA LYS A 24 -10.65 20.64 13.67
C LYS A 24 -11.51 20.17 14.85
N GLY A 25 -12.50 20.98 15.21
CA GLY A 25 -13.50 20.61 16.21
C GLY A 25 -12.89 20.23 17.57
N GLN A 26 -13.13 19.01 18.03
CA GLN A 26 -12.66 18.49 19.32
C GLN A 26 -11.31 17.75 19.21
N GLU A 27 -10.69 17.76 18.05
CA GLU A 27 -9.39 17.13 17.85
C GLU A 27 -8.29 17.85 18.66
N MET A 28 -7.38 17.07 19.21
CA MET A 28 -6.36 17.59 20.11
C MET A 28 -4.97 17.04 19.76
N VAL A 29 -3.95 17.83 20.06
CA VAL A 29 -2.54 17.40 20.04
C VAL A 29 -1.90 17.65 21.40
N CYS A 30 -1.15 16.69 21.87
CA CYS A 30 -0.36 16.79 23.09
C CYS A 30 1.10 16.46 22.79
N HIS A 31 2.02 17.32 23.21
CA HIS A 31 3.45 16.98 23.22
C HIS A 31 3.73 16.15 24.48
N LEU A 32 4.12 14.90 24.30
CA LEU A 32 4.30 13.97 25.41
C LEU A 32 5.68 14.15 26.07
N LYS A 33 6.73 13.89 25.29
CA LYS A 33 8.12 14.02 25.74
C LYS A 33 9.07 13.90 24.55
N LYS A 34 10.22 14.52 24.67
CA LYS A 34 11.26 14.52 23.62
C LYS A 34 10.67 14.90 22.25
N ASP A 35 10.57 13.95 21.35
CA ASP A 35 10.13 14.08 19.97
C ASP A 35 8.80 13.35 19.70
N GLU A 36 7.99 13.12 20.74
CA GLU A 36 6.74 12.37 20.65
C GLU A 36 5.52 13.27 20.83
N PHE A 37 4.58 13.19 19.89
CA PHE A 37 3.27 13.82 19.94
C PHE A 37 2.16 12.78 19.97
N LEU A 38 1.09 13.05 20.71
CA LEU A 38 -0.15 12.30 20.68
C LEU A 38 -1.22 13.17 20.03
N LEU A 39 -1.93 12.61 19.06
CA LEU A 39 -3.08 13.25 18.43
C LEU A 39 -4.33 12.45 18.79
N LEU A 40 -5.37 13.17 19.20
CA LEU A 40 -6.72 12.62 19.29
C LEU A 40 -7.52 13.23 18.14
N LEU A 41 -7.99 12.39 17.24
CA LEU A 41 -8.71 12.80 16.04
C LEU A 41 -10.15 12.33 16.10
N ASP A 42 -11.06 13.09 15.50
CA ASP A 42 -12.46 12.70 15.37
C ASP A 42 -12.62 11.48 14.46
N ASN A 43 -13.63 10.66 14.78
CA ASN A 43 -13.80 9.31 14.27
C ASN A 43 -14.39 9.28 12.84
N HIS A 44 -13.69 9.84 11.86
CA HIS A 44 -13.88 9.45 10.48
C HIS A 44 -12.71 8.54 10.08
N VAL A 45 -12.90 7.25 10.29
CA VAL A 45 -11.89 6.18 10.18
C VAL A 45 -11.08 6.24 8.89
N GLU A 46 -11.69 6.68 7.79
CA GLU A 46 -11.02 6.78 6.49
C GLU A 46 -10.14 8.03 6.33
N ALA A 47 -10.44 9.10 7.07
CA ALA A 47 -9.76 10.39 6.93
C ALA A 47 -8.51 10.56 7.81
N ALA A 48 -8.37 9.79 8.90
CA ALA A 48 -7.26 9.96 9.84
C ALA A 48 -5.88 9.60 9.25
N PRO A 49 -5.69 8.49 8.51
CA PRO A 49 -4.42 8.18 7.86
C PRO A 49 -4.02 9.22 6.80
N GLU A 50 -4.98 9.63 5.97
CA GLU A 50 -4.76 10.66 4.95
C GLU A 50 -4.38 11.99 5.58
N LYS A 51 -5.09 12.38 6.63
CA LYS A 51 -4.82 13.61 7.38
C LYS A 51 -3.43 13.60 8.01
N ILE A 52 -3.05 12.51 8.68
CA ILE A 52 -1.73 12.38 9.29
C ILE A 52 -0.65 12.34 8.22
N GLY A 53 -0.84 11.59 7.14
CA GLY A 53 0.07 11.56 6.00
C GLY A 53 0.28 12.95 5.39
N HIS A 54 -0.79 13.71 5.19
CA HIS A 54 -0.72 15.09 4.70
C HIS A 54 0.06 16.00 5.64
N ILE A 55 -0.22 15.94 6.94
CA ILE A 55 0.50 16.72 7.98
C ILE A 55 2.01 16.41 7.92
N MET A 56 2.37 15.14 7.81
CA MET A 56 3.77 14.69 7.79
C MET A 56 4.48 15.19 6.52
N ILE A 57 3.91 14.97 5.35
CA ILE A 57 4.48 15.37 4.06
C ILE A 57 4.67 16.90 3.99
N MET A 58 3.65 17.65 4.36
CA MET A 58 3.72 19.12 4.33
C MET A 58 4.73 19.67 5.34
N PHE A 59 4.87 19.01 6.49
CA PHE A 59 5.90 19.42 7.46
C PHE A 59 7.31 19.10 6.95
N GLU A 60 7.54 17.90 6.43
CA GLU A 60 8.85 17.50 5.88
C GLU A 60 9.28 18.42 4.73
N ALA A 61 8.36 18.79 3.83
CA ALA A 61 8.61 19.75 2.77
C ALA A 61 8.98 21.14 3.32
N MET A 62 8.16 21.67 4.23
CA MET A 62 8.38 22.99 4.84
C MET A 62 9.73 23.09 5.58
N ILE A 63 10.13 21.99 6.23
CA ILE A 63 11.37 21.96 7.00
C ILE A 63 12.57 21.69 6.10
N GLY A 64 12.43 20.89 5.04
CA GLY A 64 13.47 20.67 4.05
C GLY A 64 13.96 21.96 3.42
N ASP A 65 13.06 22.90 3.13
CA ASP A 65 13.40 24.23 2.62
C ASP A 65 14.15 25.08 3.65
N LYS A 66 13.81 24.97 4.92
CA LYS A 66 14.38 25.78 5.99
C LYS A 66 15.70 25.23 6.56
N TYR A 67 15.85 23.90 6.54
CA TYR A 67 16.99 23.18 7.11
C TYR A 67 17.45 22.05 6.16
N PRO A 68 18.02 22.39 4.98
CA PRO A 68 18.34 21.41 3.94
C PRO A 68 19.36 20.35 4.36
N ASP A 69 20.21 20.66 5.32
CA ASP A 69 21.25 19.72 5.82
C ASP A 69 20.78 18.85 6.98
N VAL A 70 19.52 18.97 7.41
CA VAL A 70 18.98 18.21 8.54
C VAL A 70 18.03 17.12 8.04
N PRO A 71 18.43 15.85 8.06
CA PRO A 71 17.54 14.76 7.66
C PRO A 71 16.45 14.57 8.69
N ILE A 72 15.24 15.08 8.43
CA ILE A 72 14.07 14.92 9.29
C ILE A 72 13.19 13.84 8.70
N LYS A 73 12.80 12.89 9.55
CA LYS A 73 11.80 11.88 9.22
C LYS A 73 10.78 11.79 10.33
N LEU A 74 9.51 11.83 9.96
CA LEU A 74 8.38 11.63 10.85
C LEU A 74 7.90 10.18 10.77
N TYR A 75 7.40 9.68 11.89
CA TYR A 75 6.80 8.35 11.99
C TYR A 75 5.52 8.46 12.79
N SER A 76 4.46 7.83 12.33
CA SER A 76 3.20 7.78 13.07
C SER A 76 2.75 6.36 13.32
N GLY A 77 1.97 6.17 14.39
CA GLY A 77 1.21 4.97 14.66
C GLY A 77 -0.22 5.39 14.95
N ILE A 78 -1.18 4.83 14.24
CA ILE A 78 -2.60 5.13 14.39
C ILE A 78 -3.28 3.97 15.11
N TYR A 79 -4.08 4.30 16.11
CA TYR A 79 -4.90 3.36 16.85
C TYR A 79 -6.34 3.85 16.93
N TYR A 80 -7.27 3.01 16.51
CA TYR A 80 -8.69 3.31 16.58
C TYR A 80 -9.29 2.80 17.88
N LEU A 81 -9.97 3.69 18.59
CA LEU A 81 -10.69 3.37 19.82
C LEU A 81 -12.14 2.98 19.47
N GLU A 82 -12.46 1.70 19.57
CA GLU A 82 -13.80 1.18 19.21
C GLU A 82 -14.84 1.28 20.34
N SER A 83 -14.42 1.43 21.58
CA SER A 83 -15.33 1.48 22.72
C SER A 83 -14.74 2.18 23.93
N ARG A 84 -15.63 2.56 24.86
CA ARG A 84 -15.24 3.05 26.19
C ARG A 84 -14.67 1.88 27.01
N GLY A 85 -13.47 2.05 27.56
CA GLY A 85 -12.91 1.06 28.50
C GLY A 85 -11.42 0.78 28.37
N TYR A 86 -10.73 1.41 27.42
CA TYR A 86 -9.27 1.31 27.35
C TYR A 86 -8.60 2.14 28.42
N ARG A 87 -7.58 1.56 29.07
CA ARG A 87 -6.74 2.32 29.99
C ARG A 87 -5.78 3.20 29.19
N PRO A 88 -5.53 4.46 29.58
CA PRO A 88 -4.61 5.35 28.88
C PRO A 88 -3.22 4.72 28.64
N GLU A 89 -2.71 3.97 29.63
CA GLU A 89 -1.40 3.30 29.53
C GLU A 89 -1.36 2.25 28.42
N GLU A 90 -2.46 1.57 28.18
CA GLU A 90 -2.57 0.55 27.12
C GLU A 90 -2.57 1.20 25.73
N ILE A 91 -3.30 2.30 25.56
CA ILE A 91 -3.32 3.10 24.33
C ILE A 91 -1.92 3.61 24.02
N PHE A 92 -1.21 4.15 25.02
CA PHE A 92 0.16 4.63 24.87
C PHE A 92 1.13 3.50 24.50
N ARG A 93 0.99 2.33 25.12
CA ARG A 93 1.82 1.17 24.81
C ARG A 93 1.65 0.70 23.37
N ILE A 94 0.41 0.61 22.91
CA ILE A 94 0.08 0.20 21.54
C ILE A 94 0.60 1.25 20.55
N GLY A 95 0.30 2.53 20.75
CA GLY A 95 0.76 3.62 19.89
C GLY A 95 2.29 3.65 19.77
N LYS A 96 3.00 3.45 20.88
CA LYS A 96 4.46 3.36 20.91
C LYS A 96 4.99 2.16 20.13
N THR A 97 4.32 1.01 20.24
CA THR A 97 4.68 -0.20 19.49
C THR A 97 4.52 0.01 17.99
N LEU A 98 3.41 0.60 17.56
CA LEU A 98 3.11 0.91 16.17
C LEU A 98 4.11 1.93 15.58
N LYS A 99 4.41 3.00 16.32
CA LYS A 99 5.42 3.99 15.94
C LYS A 99 6.81 3.36 15.79
N ASN A 100 7.21 2.51 16.73
CA ASN A 100 8.50 1.83 16.67
C ASN A 100 8.57 0.83 15.50
N LYS A 101 7.45 0.21 15.16
CA LYS A 101 7.34 -0.63 13.97
C LYS A 101 7.51 0.20 12.70
N ALA A 102 6.82 1.32 12.56
CA ALA A 102 6.98 2.24 11.43
C ALA A 102 8.43 2.74 11.29
N LYS A 103 9.06 3.15 12.40
CA LYS A 103 10.45 3.59 12.42
C LYS A 103 11.44 2.50 11.99
N ARG A 104 11.20 1.25 12.39
CA ARG A 104 12.08 0.11 12.06
C ARG A 104 12.08 -0.22 10.59
N TYR A 105 10.94 -0.04 9.91
CA TYR A 105 10.76 -0.39 8.51
C TYR A 105 10.91 0.80 7.55
N CYS A 106 11.25 2.00 8.04
CA CYS A 106 11.34 3.24 7.26
C CYS A 106 10.09 3.50 6.40
N THR A 107 8.92 3.11 6.89
CA THR A 107 7.67 3.30 6.17
C THR A 107 7.04 4.63 6.56
N LEU A 108 6.71 5.47 5.56
CA LEU A 108 5.73 6.56 5.70
C LEU A 108 4.31 6.00 5.94
N GLU A 109 4.20 4.68 6.05
CA GLU A 109 2.96 4.02 6.36
C GLU A 109 2.61 4.32 7.82
N ASN A 110 1.53 5.06 7.98
CA ASN A 110 0.75 4.98 9.19
C ASN A 110 0.49 3.50 9.43
N SER A 111 1.15 2.86 10.39
CA SER A 111 0.79 1.50 10.76
C SER A 111 -0.56 1.58 11.45
N ILE A 112 -1.61 1.35 10.65
CA ILE A 112 -2.98 1.32 11.11
C ILE A 112 -3.20 -0.02 11.77
N TYR A 113 -3.39 -0.02 13.08
CA TYR A 113 -3.89 -1.18 13.79
C TYR A 113 -5.39 -0.98 14.01
N GLU A 114 -6.18 -1.47 13.06
CA GLU A 114 -7.62 -1.59 13.25
C GLU A 114 -7.90 -2.80 14.14
N ASN A 115 -8.25 -2.55 15.40
CA ASN A 115 -8.80 -3.57 16.28
C ASN A 115 -10.31 -3.71 16.03
N ARG A 116 -10.69 -3.99 14.79
CA ARG A 116 -12.07 -4.37 14.49
C ARG A 116 -12.27 -5.84 14.87
N LYS A 117 -12.77 -6.08 16.05
CA LYS A 117 -13.50 -7.31 16.36
C LYS A 117 -14.85 -7.26 15.64
N SER A 118 -14.87 -7.36 14.32
CA SER A 118 -16.07 -7.79 13.62
C SER A 118 -16.15 -9.32 13.76
N ALA A 119 -17.03 -9.78 14.58
CA ALA A 119 -17.39 -11.19 14.63
C ALA A 119 -17.82 -11.62 13.23
N GLY A 120 -16.95 -12.33 12.47
CA GLY A 120 -17.30 -12.96 11.20
C GLY A 120 -16.33 -12.82 10.04
N ASN A 121 -15.52 -11.78 9.92
CA ASN A 121 -14.53 -11.66 8.82
C ASN A 121 -13.11 -11.84 9.33
N ILE A 122 -12.46 -12.93 8.92
CA ILE A 122 -11.06 -13.21 9.23
C ILE A 122 -10.15 -12.30 8.40
N ILE A 123 -10.61 -11.84 7.23
CA ILE A 123 -9.85 -11.01 6.28
C ILE A 123 -10.42 -9.60 6.27
N GLU A 124 -9.56 -8.61 6.53
CA GLU A 124 -9.91 -7.18 6.53
C GLU A 124 -9.85 -6.63 5.09
N LYS A 125 -10.95 -6.74 4.35
CA LYS A 125 -11.02 -6.37 2.92
C LYS A 125 -10.72 -4.88 2.68
N GLU A 126 -11.32 -3.99 3.47
CA GLU A 126 -11.16 -2.54 3.30
C GLU A 126 -9.73 -2.09 3.65
N ALA A 127 -9.12 -2.68 4.68
CA ALA A 127 -7.73 -2.42 5.03
C ALA A 127 -6.74 -2.83 3.92
N GLY A 128 -7.17 -3.75 3.05
CA GLY A 128 -6.39 -4.18 1.89
C GLY A 128 -6.34 -3.15 0.76
N ILE A 129 -7.19 -2.12 0.75
CA ILE A 129 -7.20 -1.10 -0.30
C ILE A 129 -6.28 0.05 0.11
N LEU A 130 -5.01 0.01 -0.32
CA LEU A 130 -4.03 1.07 -0.02
C LEU A 130 -4.25 2.34 -0.84
N ASN A 131 -4.73 2.21 -2.05
CA ASN A 131 -5.14 3.31 -2.91
C ASN A 131 -6.32 2.89 -3.77
N ARG A 132 -7.41 3.64 -3.74
CA ARG A 132 -8.54 3.39 -4.65
C ARG A 132 -8.19 3.83 -6.08
N GLY A 133 -7.41 4.88 -6.20
CA GLY A 133 -6.97 5.43 -7.47
C GLY A 133 -8.09 5.86 -8.41
N ASN A 134 -7.69 6.23 -9.61
CA ASN A 134 -8.63 6.58 -10.69
C ASN A 134 -9.19 5.31 -11.33
N LEU A 135 -10.41 4.98 -11.02
CA LEU A 135 -11.09 3.77 -11.50
C LEU A 135 -11.66 3.90 -12.93
N THR A 136 -11.40 4.98 -13.65
CA THR A 136 -12.02 5.21 -14.98
C THR A 136 -11.71 4.09 -15.96
N ARG A 137 -10.45 3.70 -16.10
CA ARG A 137 -10.04 2.59 -16.99
C ARG A 137 -10.63 1.25 -16.51
N LEU A 138 -10.62 1.00 -15.19
CA LEU A 138 -11.17 -0.24 -14.62
C LEU A 138 -12.70 -0.32 -14.81
N LYS A 139 -13.42 0.79 -14.62
CA LYS A 139 -14.86 0.87 -14.92
C LYS A 139 -15.12 0.68 -16.42
N GLY A 140 -14.27 1.25 -17.28
CA GLY A 140 -14.31 1.03 -18.71
C GLY A 140 -14.17 -0.44 -19.09
N PHE A 141 -13.18 -1.13 -18.54
CA PHE A 141 -12.99 -2.57 -18.70
C PHE A 141 -14.24 -3.36 -18.24
N MET A 142 -14.75 -3.09 -17.03
CA MET A 142 -15.94 -3.78 -16.51
C MET A 142 -17.18 -3.55 -17.38
N ASN A 143 -17.36 -2.33 -17.92
CA ASN A 143 -18.48 -2.01 -18.81
C ASN A 143 -18.36 -2.74 -20.16
N ARG A 144 -17.16 -2.86 -20.73
CA ARG A 144 -16.91 -3.64 -21.95
C ARG A 144 -17.16 -5.13 -21.71
N ALA A 145 -16.69 -5.65 -20.57
CA ALA A 145 -16.97 -7.00 -20.16
C ALA A 145 -18.47 -7.28 -20.00
N ALA A 146 -19.22 -6.35 -19.39
CA ALA A 146 -20.68 -6.49 -19.23
C ALA A 146 -21.42 -6.51 -20.58
N LYS A 147 -20.82 -5.95 -21.63
CA LYS A 147 -21.35 -5.99 -23.03
C LYS A 147 -20.96 -7.26 -23.79
N GLY A 148 -20.12 -8.12 -23.23
CA GLY A 148 -19.66 -9.34 -23.89
C GLY A 148 -18.55 -9.11 -24.91
N GLU A 149 -17.79 -8.00 -24.83
CA GLU A 149 -16.65 -7.77 -25.70
C GLU A 149 -15.51 -8.76 -25.38
N ARG A 150 -14.74 -9.16 -26.41
CA ARG A 150 -13.52 -9.94 -26.19
C ARG A 150 -12.45 -9.08 -25.53
N LEU A 151 -11.87 -9.55 -24.42
CA LEU A 151 -10.93 -8.77 -23.58
C LEU A 151 -9.75 -9.63 -23.14
N THR A 152 -8.57 -9.01 -23.10
CA THR A 152 -7.34 -9.64 -22.63
C THR A 152 -7.01 -9.23 -21.20
N VAL A 153 -6.80 -10.20 -20.32
CA VAL A 153 -6.37 -10.01 -18.93
C VAL A 153 -4.96 -10.50 -18.74
N GLY A 154 -4.07 -9.59 -18.40
CA GLY A 154 -2.64 -9.85 -18.22
C GLY A 154 -2.22 -9.82 -16.75
N PHE A 155 -1.25 -10.66 -16.42
CA PHE A 155 -0.60 -10.73 -15.12
C PHE A 155 0.91 -10.68 -15.33
N ILE A 156 1.63 -9.82 -14.63
CA ILE A 156 3.09 -9.76 -14.65
C ILE A 156 3.64 -9.71 -13.23
N GLY A 157 4.65 -10.53 -12.96
CA GLY A 157 5.21 -10.63 -11.61
C GLY A 157 6.26 -11.72 -11.49
N GLY A 158 6.60 -12.02 -10.23
CA GLY A 158 7.54 -13.07 -9.85
C GLY A 158 6.89 -14.46 -9.74
N SER A 159 7.43 -15.29 -8.83
CA SER A 159 6.99 -16.66 -8.58
C SER A 159 5.54 -16.76 -8.11
N ILE A 160 5.04 -15.79 -7.33
CA ILE A 160 3.66 -15.76 -6.84
C ILE A 160 2.70 -15.62 -8.03
N THR A 161 3.02 -14.74 -8.99
CA THR A 161 2.23 -14.57 -10.21
C THR A 161 2.31 -15.79 -11.12
N GLN A 162 3.50 -16.39 -11.24
CA GLN A 162 3.68 -17.64 -11.99
C GLN A 162 2.82 -18.78 -11.41
N GLY A 163 2.58 -18.78 -10.10
CA GLY A 163 1.84 -19.83 -9.40
C GLY A 163 2.75 -20.85 -8.71
N PHE A 164 4.01 -20.50 -8.43
CA PHE A 164 4.94 -21.35 -7.68
C PHE A 164 4.35 -21.72 -6.31
N SER A 165 4.52 -22.97 -5.91
CA SER A 165 3.96 -23.56 -4.68
C SER A 165 2.43 -23.63 -4.61
N ALA A 166 1.70 -23.24 -5.64
CA ALA A 166 0.29 -23.59 -5.73
C ALA A 166 0.17 -25.12 -5.95
N THR A 167 -0.71 -25.78 -5.19
CA THR A 167 -0.94 -27.24 -5.32
C THR A 167 -1.52 -27.63 -6.67
N ASP A 168 -1.98 -26.67 -7.45
CA ASP A 168 -2.54 -26.77 -8.77
C ASP A 168 -2.36 -25.40 -9.46
N PRO A 169 -1.91 -25.33 -10.72
CA PRO A 169 -1.78 -24.07 -11.46
C PRO A 169 -3.04 -23.20 -11.45
N GLU A 170 -4.22 -23.83 -11.47
CA GLU A 170 -5.51 -23.11 -11.41
C GLU A 170 -5.82 -22.50 -10.02
N LYS A 171 -5.05 -22.85 -9.01
CA LYS A 171 -5.21 -22.33 -7.64
C LYS A 171 -4.36 -21.09 -7.34
N CYS A 172 -3.44 -20.69 -8.22
CA CYS A 172 -2.70 -19.45 -8.06
C CYS A 172 -3.64 -18.23 -8.14
N TYR A 173 -3.25 -17.11 -7.56
CA TYR A 173 -4.12 -15.92 -7.51
C TYR A 173 -4.51 -15.44 -8.91
N ALA A 174 -3.59 -15.50 -9.87
CA ALA A 174 -3.82 -15.05 -11.24
C ALA A 174 -4.93 -15.88 -11.92
N ALA A 175 -4.82 -17.21 -11.87
CA ALA A 175 -5.83 -18.10 -12.43
C ALA A 175 -7.18 -17.96 -11.69
N ARG A 176 -7.19 -17.80 -10.36
CA ARG A 176 -8.43 -17.61 -9.59
C ARG A 176 -9.11 -16.27 -9.88
N THR A 177 -8.32 -15.19 -10.04
CA THR A 177 -8.84 -13.88 -10.44
C THR A 177 -9.44 -13.95 -11.84
N PHE A 178 -8.75 -14.59 -12.76
CA PHE A 178 -9.25 -14.83 -14.12
C PHE A 178 -10.54 -15.67 -14.12
N GLY A 179 -10.56 -16.77 -13.38
CA GLY A 179 -11.75 -17.61 -13.22
C GLY A 179 -12.93 -16.87 -12.57
N TRP A 180 -12.67 -15.93 -11.67
CA TRP A 180 -13.69 -15.07 -11.09
C TRP A 180 -14.27 -14.10 -12.15
N LEU A 181 -13.44 -13.46 -12.98
CA LEU A 181 -13.91 -12.60 -14.07
C LEU A 181 -14.83 -13.35 -15.03
N LYS A 182 -14.48 -14.58 -15.43
CA LYS A 182 -15.33 -15.44 -16.27
C LYS A 182 -16.68 -15.76 -15.63
N LYS A 183 -16.72 -15.91 -14.31
CA LYS A 183 -17.99 -16.15 -13.59
C LYS A 183 -18.85 -14.90 -13.49
N VAL A 184 -18.24 -13.73 -13.31
CA VAL A 184 -18.94 -12.44 -13.22
C VAL A 184 -19.46 -11.97 -14.56
N PHE A 185 -18.71 -12.25 -15.64
CA PHE A 185 -19.04 -11.86 -17.01
C PHE A 185 -19.12 -13.08 -17.94
N PRO A 186 -20.16 -13.92 -17.81
CA PRO A 186 -20.21 -15.21 -18.51
C PRO A 186 -20.36 -15.09 -20.02
N ASN A 187 -20.77 -13.92 -20.54
CA ASN A 187 -20.93 -13.66 -21.97
C ASN A 187 -19.67 -13.05 -22.62
N THR A 188 -18.61 -12.83 -21.85
CA THR A 188 -17.36 -12.23 -22.32
C THR A 188 -16.35 -13.31 -22.65
N GLU A 189 -15.75 -13.24 -23.82
CA GLU A 189 -14.59 -14.04 -24.17
C GLU A 189 -13.33 -13.38 -23.60
N PHE A 190 -12.67 -14.07 -22.68
CA PHE A 190 -11.44 -13.57 -22.05
C PHE A 190 -10.22 -14.35 -22.53
N ASP A 191 -9.19 -13.62 -22.96
CA ASP A 191 -7.85 -14.14 -23.17
C ASP A 191 -7.04 -13.98 -21.88
N TYR A 192 -6.34 -15.04 -21.46
CA TYR A 192 -5.50 -15.09 -20.27
C TYR A 192 -4.02 -15.03 -20.64
N VAL A 193 -3.30 -14.08 -20.08
CA VAL A 193 -1.85 -13.95 -20.22
C VAL A 193 -1.19 -13.92 -18.86
N ASN A 194 -0.45 -14.95 -18.51
CA ASN A 194 0.35 -14.98 -17.28
C ASN A 194 1.83 -14.86 -17.64
N ALA A 195 2.39 -13.67 -17.47
CA ALA A 195 3.80 -13.34 -17.63
C ALA A 195 4.55 -13.35 -16.28
N GLY A 196 4.17 -14.23 -15.35
CA GLY A 196 4.89 -14.49 -14.11
C GLY A 196 6.11 -15.37 -14.36
N ILE A 197 7.29 -14.97 -13.85
CA ILE A 197 8.53 -15.76 -13.91
C ILE A 197 9.15 -15.82 -12.52
N GLY A 198 9.38 -17.03 -12.02
CA GLY A 198 9.93 -17.27 -10.69
C GLY A 198 11.31 -16.66 -10.49
N ALA A 199 11.59 -16.20 -9.27
CA ALA A 199 12.85 -15.59 -8.85
C ALA A 199 13.26 -14.33 -9.65
N THR A 200 12.28 -13.59 -10.22
CA THR A 200 12.52 -12.34 -10.92
C THR A 200 11.93 -11.15 -10.16
N ASP A 201 12.56 -10.00 -10.31
CA ASP A 201 12.19 -8.72 -9.73
C ASP A 201 11.58 -7.77 -10.77
N SER A 202 11.23 -6.54 -10.34
CA SER A 202 10.66 -5.53 -11.23
C SER A 202 11.64 -5.01 -12.29
N GLN A 203 12.95 -5.09 -12.05
CA GLN A 203 13.95 -4.75 -13.07
C GLN A 203 13.85 -5.70 -14.27
N PHE A 204 13.81 -6.99 -14.00
CA PHE A 204 13.63 -7.98 -15.05
C PHE A 204 12.22 -7.87 -15.67
N GLY A 205 11.20 -7.58 -14.86
CA GLY A 205 9.85 -7.28 -15.35
C GLY A 205 9.82 -6.13 -16.35
N ALA A 206 10.49 -5.02 -16.05
CA ALA A 206 10.58 -3.85 -16.93
C ALA A 206 11.31 -4.14 -18.24
N ALA A 207 12.34 -5.00 -18.19
CA ALA A 207 13.11 -5.38 -19.39
C ALA A 207 12.31 -6.24 -20.39
N ARG A 208 11.36 -7.06 -19.90
CA ARG A 208 10.65 -8.06 -20.70
C ARG A 208 9.18 -7.75 -21.01
N VAL A 209 8.60 -6.75 -20.38
CA VAL A 209 7.16 -6.45 -20.52
C VAL A 209 6.74 -6.19 -21.96
N GLN A 210 7.63 -5.59 -22.76
CA GLN A 210 7.41 -5.30 -24.17
C GLN A 210 7.30 -6.55 -25.05
N GLU A 211 7.86 -7.68 -24.61
CA GLU A 211 7.86 -8.94 -25.34
C GLU A 211 6.82 -9.91 -24.79
N ASP A 212 6.71 -10.00 -23.45
CA ASP A 212 5.93 -11.05 -22.80
C ASP A 212 4.44 -10.68 -22.62
N LEU A 213 4.11 -9.38 -22.50
CA LEU A 213 2.77 -8.95 -22.14
C LEU A 213 2.15 -7.97 -23.15
N LEU A 214 2.85 -6.88 -23.51
CA LEU A 214 2.26 -5.79 -24.28
C LEU A 214 1.86 -6.15 -25.72
N PRO A 215 2.51 -7.11 -26.43
CA PRO A 215 2.07 -7.54 -27.75
C PRO A 215 0.66 -8.19 -27.76
N ARG A 216 0.18 -8.61 -26.60
CA ARG A 216 -1.16 -9.16 -26.41
C ARG A 216 -2.24 -8.08 -26.23
N LEU A 217 -1.87 -6.80 -26.26
CA LEU A 217 -2.76 -5.65 -26.10
C LEU A 217 -3.72 -5.81 -24.90
N PRO A 218 -3.21 -6.02 -23.68
CA PRO A 218 -4.08 -6.29 -22.53
C PRO A 218 -5.02 -5.13 -22.23
N ASP A 219 -6.25 -5.44 -21.83
CA ASP A 219 -7.28 -4.49 -21.39
C ASP A 219 -7.24 -4.27 -19.87
N LEU A 220 -6.78 -5.28 -19.13
CA LEU A 220 -6.57 -5.24 -17.67
C LEU A 220 -5.25 -5.92 -17.34
N VAL A 221 -4.43 -5.26 -16.50
CA VAL A 221 -3.13 -5.80 -16.07
C VAL A 221 -3.03 -5.79 -14.54
N PHE A 222 -2.62 -6.92 -13.99
CA PHE A 222 -2.21 -7.07 -12.59
C PHE A 222 -0.69 -7.11 -12.50
N VAL A 223 -0.11 -6.32 -11.59
CA VAL A 223 1.35 -6.19 -11.39
C VAL A 223 1.72 -6.57 -9.96
N GLU A 224 2.65 -7.53 -9.78
CA GLU A 224 3.07 -8.01 -8.46
C GLU A 224 4.57 -8.37 -8.45
N PHE A 225 5.37 -7.60 -7.70
CA PHE A 225 6.81 -7.85 -7.45
C PHE A 225 7.22 -7.56 -6.00
N SER A 226 6.25 -7.36 -5.12
CA SER A 226 6.46 -6.80 -3.78
C SER A 226 7.30 -7.65 -2.84
N VAL A 227 7.38 -8.97 -3.07
CA VAL A 227 8.23 -9.87 -2.27
C VAL A 227 9.60 -10.10 -2.92
N ASN A 228 9.74 -9.87 -4.23
CA ASN A 228 11.00 -10.05 -4.94
C ASN A 228 11.86 -8.79 -4.91
N ASP A 229 11.23 -7.62 -4.96
CA ASP A 229 11.91 -6.34 -4.85
C ASP A 229 12.37 -6.08 -3.41
N HIS A 230 13.52 -5.44 -3.28
CA HIS A 230 13.95 -4.88 -2.01
C HIS A 230 13.41 -3.46 -1.82
N SER A 231 13.22 -3.05 -0.57
CA SER A 231 12.78 -1.67 -0.25
C SER A 231 13.94 -0.69 -0.41
N THR A 232 14.33 -0.38 -1.64
CA THR A 232 15.43 0.52 -2.01
C THR A 232 15.01 1.47 -3.12
N PRO A 233 15.68 2.64 -3.29
CA PRO A 233 15.42 3.57 -4.40
C PRO A 233 15.53 2.91 -5.78
N HIS A 234 16.50 2.00 -5.96
CA HIS A 234 16.66 1.25 -7.21
C HIS A 234 15.37 0.52 -7.62
N PHE A 235 14.74 -0.20 -6.70
CA PHE A 235 13.48 -0.89 -6.98
C PHE A 235 12.27 0.03 -7.08
N CYS A 236 12.35 1.26 -6.58
CA CYS A 236 11.39 2.30 -6.90
C CYS A 236 11.45 2.65 -8.39
N GLU A 237 12.66 2.89 -8.91
CA GLU A 237 12.89 3.26 -10.31
C GLU A 237 12.51 2.14 -11.28
N THR A 238 12.89 0.90 -10.98
CA THR A 238 12.59 -0.25 -11.85
C THR A 238 11.09 -0.58 -11.87
N TYR A 239 10.43 -0.54 -10.71
CA TYR A 239 8.99 -0.74 -10.62
C TYR A 239 8.21 0.39 -11.30
N GLU A 240 8.65 1.64 -11.14
CA GLU A 240 8.10 2.79 -11.86
C GLU A 240 8.26 2.63 -13.37
N GLY A 241 9.44 2.24 -13.83
CA GLY A 241 9.72 1.98 -15.24
C GLY A 241 8.78 0.93 -15.85
N LEU A 242 8.51 -0.15 -15.12
CA LEU A 242 7.54 -1.17 -15.51
C LEU A 242 6.11 -0.60 -15.59
N VAL A 243 5.67 0.05 -14.53
CA VAL A 243 4.32 0.64 -14.44
C VAL A 243 4.10 1.65 -15.56
N ARG A 244 5.05 2.52 -15.84
CA ARG A 244 4.99 3.53 -16.89
C ARG A 244 4.89 2.93 -18.29
N GLN A 245 5.65 1.87 -18.58
CA GLN A 245 5.56 1.17 -19.87
C GLN A 245 4.16 0.59 -20.10
N ILE A 246 3.57 -0.05 -19.09
CA ILE A 246 2.21 -0.60 -19.17
C ILE A 246 1.18 0.52 -19.28
N TYR A 247 1.29 1.55 -18.42
CA TYR A 247 0.35 2.67 -18.36
C TYR A 247 0.26 3.45 -19.67
N GLY A 248 1.40 3.65 -20.34
CA GLY A 248 1.55 4.36 -21.60
C GLY A 248 1.46 3.47 -22.86
N SER A 249 1.20 2.17 -22.71
CA SER A 249 1.09 1.25 -23.86
C SER A 249 -0.12 1.55 -24.76
N ALA A 250 -0.09 1.04 -25.99
CA ALA A 250 -1.10 1.31 -27.00
C ALA A 250 -2.52 0.89 -26.58
N SER A 251 -2.66 -0.19 -25.81
CA SER A 251 -3.97 -0.64 -25.28
C SER A 251 -4.49 0.22 -24.14
N ALA A 252 -3.63 1.04 -23.50
CA ALA A 252 -3.96 1.87 -22.34
C ALA A 252 -4.76 1.10 -21.25
N PRO A 253 -4.26 -0.05 -20.77
CA PRO A 253 -5.03 -0.97 -19.96
C PRO A 253 -5.45 -0.36 -18.62
N ALA A 254 -6.50 -0.90 -18.02
CA ALA A 254 -6.71 -0.77 -16.59
C ALA A 254 -5.57 -1.49 -15.85
N MET A 255 -5.12 -0.93 -14.73
CA MET A 255 -4.06 -1.54 -13.93
C MET A 255 -4.50 -1.71 -12.49
N VAL A 256 -4.15 -2.86 -11.93
CA VAL A 256 -4.30 -3.16 -10.50
C VAL A 256 -2.93 -3.59 -9.97
N LEU A 257 -2.40 -2.82 -9.03
CA LEU A 257 -1.18 -3.18 -8.34
C LEU A 257 -1.52 -4.08 -7.17
N ILE A 258 -0.75 -5.17 -7.01
CA ILE A 258 -0.91 -6.12 -5.91
C ILE A 258 0.34 -6.09 -5.04
N HIS A 259 0.11 -6.02 -3.76
CA HIS A 259 1.15 -6.04 -2.75
C HIS A 259 0.99 -7.28 -1.88
N ASN A 260 1.88 -8.22 -2.08
CA ASN A 260 2.08 -9.38 -1.23
C ASN A 260 3.13 -9.09 -0.14
N VAL A 261 3.30 -10.05 0.75
CA VAL A 261 4.20 -9.98 1.89
C VAL A 261 4.77 -11.37 2.17
N TYR A 262 5.98 -11.44 2.67
CA TYR A 262 6.48 -12.66 3.30
C TYR A 262 5.72 -12.91 4.60
N TYR A 263 4.92 -13.98 4.63
CA TYR A 263 4.03 -14.26 5.77
C TYR A 263 4.77 -14.65 7.06
N ASP A 264 6.01 -15.11 6.96
CA ASP A 264 6.89 -15.41 8.09
C ASP A 264 7.51 -14.15 8.73
N THR A 265 7.88 -13.16 7.90
CA THR A 265 8.65 -12.00 8.34
C THR A 265 7.90 -10.68 8.28
N GLY A 266 6.81 -10.61 7.54
CA GLY A 266 6.09 -9.37 7.23
C GLY A 266 6.89 -8.41 6.34
N LYS A 267 7.94 -8.88 5.65
CA LYS A 267 8.77 -8.05 4.75
C LYS A 267 8.16 -7.92 3.39
N SER A 268 8.38 -6.78 2.75
CA SER A 268 7.94 -6.48 1.38
C SER A 268 8.51 -5.15 0.89
N ALA A 269 8.37 -4.85 -0.40
CA ALA A 269 8.73 -3.57 -1.00
C ALA A 269 7.61 -2.52 -0.96
N ALA A 270 6.68 -2.62 0.00
CA ALA A 270 5.46 -1.80 0.12
C ALA A 270 5.72 -0.31 -0.05
N TYR A 271 6.75 0.20 0.61
CA TYR A 271 7.02 1.63 0.69
C TYR A 271 7.15 2.29 -0.69
N TYR A 272 8.02 1.75 -1.54
CA TYR A 272 8.27 2.33 -2.86
C TYR A 272 7.16 2.02 -3.85
N HIS A 273 6.62 0.80 -3.83
CA HIS A 273 5.50 0.44 -4.71
C HIS A 273 4.25 1.27 -4.44
N ALA A 274 3.96 1.59 -3.16
CA ALA A 274 2.84 2.44 -2.81
C ALA A 274 3.01 3.88 -3.31
N GLN A 275 4.24 4.42 -3.34
CA GLN A 275 4.50 5.75 -3.92
C GLN A 275 4.16 5.77 -5.41
N ILE A 276 4.57 4.74 -6.16
CA ILE A 276 4.27 4.62 -7.58
C ILE A 276 2.76 4.49 -7.81
N GLY A 277 2.08 3.65 -7.03
CA GLY A 277 0.62 3.51 -7.09
C GLY A 277 -0.10 4.83 -6.89
N ARG A 278 0.32 5.65 -5.93
CA ARG A 278 -0.25 6.99 -5.68
C ARG A 278 0.10 7.98 -6.78
N HIS A 279 1.35 7.99 -7.26
CA HIS A 279 1.81 8.90 -8.32
C HIS A 279 1.00 8.74 -9.60
N TYR A 280 0.76 7.51 -10.02
CA TYR A 280 -0.03 7.20 -11.22
C TYR A 280 -1.53 7.07 -10.96
N ASP A 281 -1.97 7.35 -9.72
CA ASP A 281 -3.36 7.23 -9.27
C ASP A 281 -3.99 5.87 -9.63
N LEU A 282 -3.24 4.77 -9.37
CA LEU A 282 -3.62 3.41 -9.69
C LEU A 282 -4.29 2.70 -8.51
N HIS A 283 -5.21 1.79 -8.81
CA HIS A 283 -5.79 0.92 -7.80
C HIS A 283 -4.73 -0.03 -7.23
N TYR A 284 -4.59 -0.05 -5.90
CA TYR A 284 -3.53 -0.78 -5.22
C TYR A 284 -4.06 -1.56 -4.02
N ASN A 285 -3.94 -2.89 -4.07
CA ASN A 285 -4.37 -3.81 -3.03
C ASN A 285 -3.18 -4.39 -2.27
N SER A 286 -3.32 -4.53 -0.94
CA SER A 286 -2.30 -5.05 -0.04
C SER A 286 -2.79 -6.28 0.73
N MET A 287 -2.11 -7.39 0.52
CA MET A 287 -2.26 -8.60 1.33
C MET A 287 -1.62 -8.41 2.71
N GLN A 288 -0.61 -7.53 2.81
CA GLN A 288 0.02 -7.17 4.08
C GLN A 288 -0.99 -6.55 5.06
N ASN A 289 -1.93 -5.76 4.56
CA ASN A 289 -2.91 -5.08 5.41
C ASN A 289 -4.19 -5.90 5.59
N SER A 290 -4.57 -6.72 4.61
CA SER A 290 -5.83 -7.49 4.66
C SER A 290 -5.68 -8.89 5.25
N ILE A 291 -4.65 -9.65 4.84
CA ILE A 291 -4.50 -11.08 5.17
C ILE A 291 -3.43 -11.28 6.26
N TYR A 292 -2.27 -10.65 6.10
CA TYR A 292 -1.14 -10.86 7.01
C TYR A 292 -1.46 -10.64 8.51
N PRO A 293 -2.30 -9.69 8.93
CA PRO A 293 -2.68 -9.55 10.33
C PRO A 293 -3.38 -10.80 10.91
N ALA A 294 -4.13 -11.52 10.08
CA ALA A 294 -4.78 -12.76 10.50
C ALA A 294 -3.78 -13.93 10.60
N VAL A 295 -2.82 -13.98 9.68
CA VAL A 295 -1.71 -14.97 9.72
C VAL A 295 -0.81 -14.71 10.92
N ALA A 296 -0.38 -13.47 11.14
CA ALA A 296 0.47 -13.08 12.26
C ALA A 296 -0.19 -13.32 13.64
N ALA A 297 -1.52 -13.31 13.68
CA ALA A 297 -2.31 -13.65 14.86
C ALA A 297 -2.65 -15.15 14.98
N GLY A 298 -2.15 -16.00 14.07
CA GLY A 298 -2.44 -17.44 14.06
C GLY A 298 -3.91 -17.79 13.70
N ARG A 299 -4.67 -16.86 13.13
CA ARG A 299 -6.07 -17.10 12.71
C ARG A 299 -6.16 -17.70 11.31
N LEU A 300 -5.10 -17.57 10.52
CA LEU A 300 -4.92 -18.21 9.21
C LEU A 300 -3.55 -18.88 9.16
N PRO A 301 -3.40 -19.99 8.43
CA PRO A 301 -2.08 -20.58 8.17
C PRO A 301 -1.24 -19.63 7.30
N ALA A 302 0.09 -19.69 7.50
CA ALA A 302 1.06 -18.93 6.69
C ALA A 302 1.22 -19.55 5.28
#